data_3573aa7b43b6df8613f20e906cc74cad
#
_entry.id   3573aa7b43b6df8613f20e906cc74cad
#
_cell.length_a   1.000
_cell.length_b   1.000
_cell.length_c   1.000
_cell.angle_alpha   90.00
_cell.angle_beta   90.00
_cell.angle_gamma   90.00
#
_symmetry.space_group_name_H-M   'P 1'
#
loop_
_entity.id
_entity.type
_entity.pdbx_description
1 polymer ?
#
loop_
_entity_poly.entity_id
_entity_poly.type
_entity_poly.pdbx_seq_one_letter_code
_entity_poly.pdbx_strand_id
1 'polypeptide(L)'
;MIWKDALKELARECRVSRAHFSRAFRCSVGMAPHNWLIEQRVVLSKEKLRDDRLSLTDVAAECGFCDQAYFTRYFTRIVGVTPGAWRRALKE
;
A
#
# COMPACT_ATOMS: atom_id res chain seq x y z
N MET A 1 -11.97 -10.61 -5.13
CA MET A 1 -11.92 -9.41 -5.96
C MET A 1 -10.64 -9.36 -6.78
N ILE A 2 -10.82 -9.06 -8.04
CA ILE A 2 -9.72 -9.08 -9.02
C ILE A 2 -8.55 -8.17 -8.65
N TRP A 3 -8.82 -7.02 -8.06
CA TRP A 3 -7.78 -6.07 -7.73
C TRP A 3 -6.85 -6.54 -6.59
N LYS A 4 -7.31 -7.41 -5.69
CA LYS A 4 -6.45 -7.98 -4.67
C LYS A 4 -5.43 -8.94 -5.24
N ASP A 5 -5.84 -9.72 -6.24
CA ASP A 5 -4.93 -10.62 -6.94
C ASP A 5 -3.95 -9.83 -7.78
N ALA A 6 -4.41 -8.77 -8.41
CA ALA A 6 -3.55 -7.86 -9.16
C ALA A 6 -2.49 -7.23 -8.26
N LEU A 7 -2.85 -6.85 -7.03
CA LEU A 7 -1.89 -6.29 -6.07
C LEU A 7 -0.79 -7.29 -5.71
N LYS A 8 -1.14 -8.55 -5.51
CA LYS A 8 -0.15 -9.58 -5.20
C LYS A 8 0.81 -9.80 -6.37
N GLU A 9 0.29 -9.83 -7.57
CA GLU A 9 1.11 -9.96 -8.77
C GLU A 9 2.01 -8.75 -8.97
N LEU A 10 1.49 -7.55 -8.79
CA LEU A 10 2.26 -6.32 -8.90
C LEU A 10 3.40 -6.28 -7.88
N ALA A 11 3.15 -6.77 -6.67
CA ALA A 11 4.18 -6.83 -5.64
C ALA A 11 5.33 -7.76 -6.04
N ARG A 12 5.04 -8.86 -6.74
CA ARG A 12 6.05 -9.77 -7.26
C ARG A 12 6.80 -9.15 -8.43
N GLU A 13 6.06 -8.56 -9.36
CA GLU A 13 6.63 -7.96 -10.57
C GLU A 13 7.56 -6.80 -10.26
N CYS A 14 7.30 -6.04 -9.22
CA CYS A 14 8.16 -4.94 -8.81
C CYS A 14 9.61 -5.34 -8.56
N ARG A 15 9.87 -6.60 -8.28
CA ARG A 15 11.22 -7.11 -8.04
C ARG A 15 11.93 -7.52 -9.32
N VAL A 16 11.18 -7.81 -10.40
CA VAL A 16 11.71 -8.49 -11.55
C VAL A 16 11.96 -7.59 -12.74
N SER A 17 11.06 -6.67 -13.05
CA SER A 17 11.17 -5.91 -14.28
C SER A 17 10.49 -4.54 -14.16
N ARG A 18 11.04 -3.73 -13.28
CA ARG A 18 10.44 -2.44 -12.95
C ARG A 18 10.24 -1.52 -14.15
N ALA A 19 11.25 -1.38 -15.00
CA ALA A 19 11.18 -0.47 -16.14
C ALA A 19 10.15 -0.92 -17.19
N HIS A 20 10.13 -2.20 -17.52
CA HIS A 20 9.20 -2.75 -18.48
C HIS A 20 7.76 -2.66 -17.98
N PHE A 21 7.55 -3.02 -16.74
CA PHE A 21 6.25 -2.96 -16.11
C PHE A 21 5.71 -1.53 -16.07
N SER A 22 6.58 -0.55 -15.75
CA SER A 22 6.20 0.85 -15.67
C SER A 22 5.65 1.38 -16.99
N ARG A 23 6.28 1.03 -18.10
CA ARG A 23 5.81 1.47 -19.41
C ARG A 23 4.44 0.91 -19.76
N ALA A 24 4.26 -0.38 -19.57
CA ALA A 24 3.00 -1.04 -19.86
C ALA A 24 1.86 -0.48 -19.00
N PHE A 25 2.16 -0.28 -17.74
CA PHE A 25 1.16 0.20 -16.78
C PHE A 25 0.71 1.63 -17.07
N ARG A 26 1.62 2.52 -17.43
CA ARG A 26 1.28 3.91 -17.76
C ARG A 26 0.32 3.99 -18.93
N CYS A 27 0.46 3.12 -19.91
CA CYS A 27 -0.45 3.08 -21.03
C CYS A 27 -1.86 2.67 -20.62
N SER A 28 -1.97 1.85 -19.59
CA SER A 28 -3.27 1.34 -19.15
C SER A 28 -4.01 2.27 -18.20
N VAL A 29 -3.32 2.86 -17.23
CA VAL A 29 -3.96 3.61 -16.15
C VAL A 29 -3.57 5.09 -16.07
N GLY A 30 -2.62 5.53 -16.88
CA GLY A 30 -2.23 6.94 -16.93
C GLY A 30 -1.39 7.43 -15.77
N MET A 31 -0.92 6.56 -14.90
CA MET A 31 -0.03 6.92 -13.79
C MET A 31 1.07 5.86 -13.62
N ALA A 32 2.18 6.24 -12.97
CA ALA A 32 3.27 5.32 -12.74
C ALA A 32 2.80 4.14 -11.88
N PRO A 33 3.20 2.90 -12.22
CA PRO A 33 2.77 1.73 -11.46
C PRO A 33 3.11 1.80 -9.98
N HIS A 34 4.27 2.35 -9.66
CA HIS A 34 4.70 2.49 -8.27
C HIS A 34 3.72 3.36 -7.47
N ASN A 35 3.32 4.51 -8.01
CA ASN A 35 2.39 5.40 -7.34
C ASN A 35 1.02 4.77 -7.18
N TRP A 36 0.52 4.15 -8.23
CA TRP A 36 -0.76 3.45 -8.18
C TRP A 36 -0.73 2.34 -7.14
N LEU A 37 0.32 1.54 -7.14
CA LEU A 37 0.46 0.42 -6.21
C LEU A 37 0.51 0.89 -4.77
N ILE A 38 1.26 1.95 -4.50
CA ILE A 38 1.34 2.53 -3.15
C ILE A 38 -0.02 3.02 -2.69
N GLU A 39 -0.77 3.68 -3.55
CA GLU A 39 -2.11 4.15 -3.21
C GLU A 39 -3.04 2.98 -2.88
N GLN A 40 -2.99 1.90 -3.66
CA GLN A 40 -3.81 0.71 -3.40
C GLN A 40 -3.42 0.04 -2.10
N ARG A 41 -2.13 -0.02 -1.81
CA ARG A 41 -1.64 -0.58 -0.55
C ARG A 41 -2.10 0.25 0.65
N VAL A 42 -2.12 1.57 0.51
CA VAL A 42 -2.61 2.46 1.56
C VAL A 42 -4.11 2.25 1.80
N VAL A 43 -4.88 2.13 0.73
CA VAL A 43 -6.32 1.84 0.85
C VAL A 43 -6.55 0.53 1.60
N LEU A 44 -5.81 -0.51 1.23
CA LEU A 44 -5.91 -1.81 1.90
C LEU A 44 -5.49 -1.69 3.38
N SER A 45 -4.46 -0.91 3.67
CA SER A 45 -3.98 -0.74 5.03
C SER A 45 -5.03 -0.10 5.95
N LYS A 46 -5.86 0.77 5.42
CA LYS A 46 -6.94 1.38 6.20
C LYS A 46 -7.92 0.32 6.70
N GLU A 47 -8.22 -0.68 5.88
CA GLU A 47 -9.06 -1.80 6.31
C GLU A 47 -8.37 -2.62 7.40
N LYS A 48 -7.09 -2.90 7.22
CA LYS A 48 -6.32 -3.68 8.20
C LYS A 48 -6.15 -2.94 9.52
N LEU A 49 -6.00 -1.63 9.46
CA LEU A 49 -5.85 -0.80 10.66
C LEU A 49 -7.09 -0.81 11.57
N ARG A 50 -8.24 -1.17 11.04
CA ARG A 50 -9.47 -1.31 11.83
C ARG A 50 -9.42 -2.51 12.76
N ASP A 51 -8.54 -3.47 12.50
CA ASP A 51 -8.34 -4.63 13.35
C ASP A 51 -7.26 -4.34 14.38
N ASP A 52 -7.68 -4.10 15.62
CA ASP A 52 -6.76 -3.76 16.73
C ASP A 52 -5.79 -4.87 17.08
N ARG A 53 -6.06 -6.10 16.63
CA ARG A 53 -5.17 -7.24 16.88
C ARG A 53 -3.91 -7.18 16.06
N LEU A 54 -3.93 -6.42 14.95
CA LEU A 54 -2.77 -6.28 14.08
C LEU A 54 -1.92 -5.10 14.52
N SER A 55 -0.61 -5.35 14.69
CA SER A 55 0.34 -4.28 14.94
C SER A 55 0.56 -3.48 13.66
N LEU A 56 1.16 -2.31 13.77
CA LEU A 56 1.51 -1.53 12.58
C LEU A 56 2.50 -2.29 11.69
N THR A 57 3.40 -3.05 12.29
CA THR A 57 4.33 -3.91 11.54
C THR A 57 3.57 -4.99 10.77
N ASP A 58 2.58 -5.61 11.40
CA ASP A 58 1.74 -6.62 10.74
C ASP A 58 0.97 -6.03 9.58
N VAL A 59 0.38 -4.86 9.77
CA VAL A 59 -0.36 -4.18 8.71
C VAL A 59 0.55 -3.88 7.52
N ALA A 60 1.74 -3.36 7.80
CA ALA A 60 2.72 -3.08 6.75
C ALA A 60 3.07 -4.33 5.95
N ALA A 61 3.34 -5.43 6.65
CA ALA A 61 3.70 -6.69 6.01
C ALA A 61 2.55 -7.24 5.16
N GLU A 62 1.34 -7.23 5.70
CA GLU A 62 0.17 -7.76 4.99
C GLU A 62 -0.21 -6.93 3.78
N CYS A 63 0.11 -5.63 3.79
CA CYS A 63 -0.20 -4.74 2.68
C CYS A 63 0.93 -4.68 1.65
N GLY A 64 2.02 -5.42 1.86
CA GLY A 64 3.09 -5.50 0.89
C GLY A 64 4.13 -4.39 0.98
N PHE A 65 4.20 -3.68 2.09
CA PHE A 65 5.27 -2.69 2.31
C PHE A 65 6.53 -3.42 2.77
N CYS A 66 7.68 -2.84 2.44
CA CYS A 66 8.99 -3.43 2.79
C CYS A 66 9.20 -3.50 4.30
N ASP A 67 8.79 -2.47 5.02
CA ASP A 67 8.87 -2.41 6.47
C ASP A 67 7.90 -1.37 7.01
N GLN A 68 7.83 -1.25 8.32
CA GLN A 68 6.92 -0.30 8.97
C GLN A 68 7.30 1.15 8.68
N ALA A 69 8.58 1.47 8.62
CA ALA A 69 9.03 2.84 8.34
C ALA A 69 8.58 3.28 6.94
N TYR A 70 8.73 2.41 5.96
CA TYR A 70 8.28 2.66 4.60
C TYR A 70 6.76 2.87 4.55
N PHE A 71 6.01 2.01 5.22
CA PHE A 71 4.56 2.12 5.33
C PHE A 71 4.15 3.45 5.96
N THR A 72 4.72 3.79 7.12
CA THR A 72 4.41 5.02 7.85
C THR A 72 4.65 6.25 6.97
N ARG A 73 5.78 6.26 6.27
CA ARG A 73 6.16 7.37 5.39
C ARG A 73 5.13 7.60 4.28
N TYR A 74 4.77 6.54 3.57
CA TYR A 74 3.83 6.68 2.44
C TYR A 74 2.40 6.88 2.89
N PHE A 75 1.99 6.22 3.96
CA PHE A 75 0.67 6.44 4.53
C PHE A 75 0.50 7.92 4.94
N THR A 76 1.47 8.46 5.66
CA THR A 76 1.44 9.85 6.11
C THR A 76 1.41 10.82 4.92
N ARG A 77 2.18 10.54 3.89
CA ARG A 77 2.23 11.37 2.70
C ARG A 77 0.87 11.41 1.97
N ILE A 78 0.18 10.30 1.90
CA ILE A 78 -1.08 10.18 1.16
C ILE A 78 -2.27 10.61 2.01
N VAL A 79 -2.30 10.18 3.26
CA VAL A 79 -3.45 10.39 4.14
C VAL A 79 -3.35 11.69 4.93
N GLY A 80 -2.15 12.15 5.24
CA GLY A 80 -1.92 13.39 5.98
C GLY A 80 -1.62 13.20 7.46
N VAL A 81 -1.84 12.01 7.99
CA VAL A 81 -1.52 11.68 9.40
C VAL A 81 -0.87 10.29 9.42
N THR A 82 -0.19 9.97 10.52
CA THR A 82 0.46 8.66 10.65
C THR A 82 -0.59 7.54 10.79
N PRO A 83 -0.23 6.30 10.42
CA PRO A 83 -1.15 5.17 10.60
C PRO A 83 -1.62 5.00 12.03
N GLY A 84 -0.72 5.19 13.00
CA GLY A 84 -1.08 5.11 14.40
C GLY A 84 -2.07 6.18 14.83
N ALA A 85 -1.87 7.42 14.39
CA ALA A 85 -2.78 8.53 14.68
C ALA A 85 -4.13 8.29 14.01
N TRP A 86 -4.13 7.81 12.78
CA TRP A 86 -5.35 7.50 12.06
C TRP A 86 -6.17 6.42 12.78
N ARG A 87 -5.49 5.36 13.23
CA ARG A 87 -6.14 4.27 13.99
C ARG A 87 -6.75 4.79 15.29
N ARG A 88 -6.03 5.65 16.01
CA ARG A 88 -6.56 6.21 17.25
C ARG A 88 -7.80 7.06 17.01
N ALA A 89 -7.81 7.81 15.91
CA ALA A 89 -8.96 8.65 15.56
C ALA A 89 -10.23 7.82 15.31
N LEU A 90 -10.09 6.59 14.84
CA LEU A 90 -11.24 5.70 14.62
C LEU A 90 -11.95 5.33 15.92
N LYS A 91 -11.28 5.42 17.05
CA LYS A 91 -11.83 5.04 18.35
C LYS A 91 -12.48 6.19 19.10
N GLU A 92 -12.33 7.39 18.61
CA GLU A 92 -12.89 8.60 19.23
C GLU A 92 -14.33 8.92 18.78
#